data_3e7e97f8642cf9caea489e2e48a49f14
#
_entry.id   3e7e97f8642cf9caea489e2e48a49f14
#
_cell.length_a   1.000
_cell.length_b   1.000
_cell.length_c   1.000
_cell.angle_alpha   90.00
_cell.angle_beta   90.00
_cell.angle_gamma   90.00
#
_symmetry.space_group_name_H-M   'P 1'
#
loop_
_entity.id
_entity.type
_entity.pdbx_description
1 polymer ?
#
loop_
_entity_poly.entity_id
_entity_poly.type
_entity_poly.pdbx_seq_one_letter_code
_entity_poly.pdbx_strand_id
1 'polypeptide(L)'
;YVEGIMDGVADTPEKMEKYVRTIYNKTNEMDLLINELTIYSKIDTNRIPYNFSKINVAEYFEDCVEEIGMDLDSKGIGLSYINYAEDDIVVIMDPEQIRRVIHNIISNSVKYLDKQNGFINIRVRDVGDFVQFEFEDNGRGIAAKDLPYIFERFYRAEKSRNSATGGSGIGLSIVKKIIEDHGGKIWATSKESSGTTMYFVIRKYQEVPNEQNIDH
;
A
#
# COMPACT_ATOMS: atom_id res chain seq x y z
N TYR A 1 1.21 29.16 -10.70
CA TYR A 1 1.96 28.68 -11.88
C TYR A 1 1.21 28.98 -13.17
N VAL A 2 -0.09 28.68 -13.29
CA VAL A 2 -0.88 29.06 -14.48
C VAL A 2 -0.89 30.58 -14.66
N GLU A 3 -1.18 31.33 -13.62
CA GLU A 3 -1.11 32.79 -13.61
C GLU A 3 0.27 33.30 -14.05
N GLY A 4 1.34 32.72 -13.49
CA GLY A 4 2.71 33.09 -13.89
C GLY A 4 3.06 32.82 -15.35
N ILE A 5 2.38 31.85 -16.00
CA ILE A 5 2.48 31.67 -17.46
C ILE A 5 1.68 32.76 -18.16
N MET A 6 0.46 33.04 -17.73
CA MET A 6 -0.42 34.06 -18.33
C MET A 6 0.15 35.46 -18.19
N ASP A 7 0.79 35.76 -17.07
CA ASP A 7 1.42 37.07 -16.78
C ASP A 7 2.83 37.23 -17.37
N GLY A 8 3.30 36.23 -18.14
CA GLY A 8 4.60 36.29 -18.79
C GLY A 8 5.80 36.14 -17.85
N VAL A 9 5.61 35.65 -16.61
CA VAL A 9 6.70 35.38 -15.67
C VAL A 9 7.55 34.20 -16.11
N ALA A 10 6.94 33.25 -16.86
CA ALA A 10 7.65 32.14 -17.50
C ALA A 10 8.19 32.60 -18.88
N ASP A 11 9.15 33.52 -18.86
CA ASP A 11 9.70 34.23 -20.01
C ASP A 11 10.81 33.47 -20.75
N THR A 12 11.23 32.31 -20.26
CA THR A 12 12.21 31.42 -20.94
C THR A 12 11.65 30.01 -21.13
N PRO A 13 12.18 29.25 -22.14
CA PRO A 13 11.76 27.86 -22.35
C PRO A 13 11.93 26.98 -21.09
N GLU A 14 13.02 27.17 -20.35
CA GLU A 14 13.32 26.39 -19.13
C GLU A 14 12.32 26.71 -18.01
N LYS A 15 11.96 27.99 -17.84
CA LYS A 15 10.93 28.41 -16.88
C LYS A 15 9.57 27.87 -17.30
N MET A 16 9.22 27.94 -18.57
CA MET A 16 7.98 27.41 -19.12
C MET A 16 7.88 25.91 -18.86
N GLU A 17 8.92 25.13 -19.19
CA GLU A 17 8.95 23.70 -18.93
C GLU A 17 8.78 23.39 -17.42
N LYS A 18 9.48 24.11 -16.55
CA LYS A 18 9.36 23.94 -15.10
C LYS A 18 7.93 24.21 -14.61
N TYR A 19 7.28 25.27 -15.12
CA TYR A 19 5.91 25.61 -14.72
C TYR A 19 4.92 24.57 -15.20
N VAL A 20 5.01 24.15 -16.47
CA VAL A 20 4.14 23.12 -17.05
C VAL A 20 4.32 21.79 -16.31
N ARG A 21 5.56 21.37 -16.05
CA ARG A 21 5.84 20.14 -15.27
C ARG A 21 5.27 20.21 -13.86
N THR A 22 5.33 21.37 -13.22
CA THR A 22 4.76 21.57 -11.88
C THR A 22 3.24 21.48 -11.93
N ILE A 23 2.59 22.08 -12.93
CA ILE A 23 1.13 21.98 -13.12
C ILE A 23 0.74 20.52 -13.34
N TYR A 24 1.41 19.81 -14.24
CA TYR A 24 1.18 18.40 -14.52
C TYR A 24 1.28 17.53 -13.26
N ASN A 25 2.34 17.71 -12.47
CA ASN A 25 2.52 16.97 -11.22
C ASN A 25 1.40 17.27 -10.22
N LYS A 26 0.98 18.55 -10.12
CA LYS A 26 -0.11 18.95 -9.21
C LYS A 26 -1.47 18.41 -9.66
N THR A 27 -1.72 18.33 -10.96
CA THR A 27 -2.94 17.71 -11.50
C THR A 27 -2.98 16.23 -11.17
N ASN A 28 -1.88 15.51 -11.36
CA ASN A 28 -1.80 14.08 -10.98
C ASN A 28 -1.99 13.87 -9.47
N GLU A 29 -1.43 14.74 -8.62
CA GLU A 29 -1.69 14.70 -7.17
C GLU A 29 -3.18 14.90 -6.86
N MET A 30 -3.86 15.82 -7.56
CA MET A 30 -5.30 16.05 -7.37
C MET A 30 -6.13 14.85 -7.80
N ASP A 31 -5.80 14.21 -8.94
CA ASP A 31 -6.49 13.01 -9.41
C ASP A 31 -6.37 11.87 -8.38
N LEU A 32 -5.19 11.67 -7.81
CA LEU A 32 -4.98 10.70 -6.72
C LEU A 32 -5.86 11.02 -5.51
N LEU A 33 -5.93 12.28 -5.08
CA LEU A 33 -6.75 12.72 -3.96
C LEU A 33 -8.25 12.51 -4.22
N ILE A 34 -8.73 12.81 -5.44
CA ILE A 34 -10.14 12.61 -5.84
C ILE A 34 -10.47 11.12 -5.81
N ASN A 35 -9.59 10.26 -6.32
CA ASN A 35 -9.76 8.82 -6.28
C ASN A 35 -9.78 8.29 -4.85
N GLU A 36 -8.87 8.74 -3.99
CA GLU A 36 -8.86 8.39 -2.56
C GLU A 36 -10.14 8.85 -1.86
N LEU A 37 -10.61 10.07 -2.13
CA LEU A 37 -11.84 10.61 -1.56
C LEU A 37 -13.09 9.86 -2.05
N THR A 38 -13.13 9.48 -3.32
CA THR A 38 -14.22 8.71 -3.92
C THR A 38 -14.33 7.34 -3.24
N ILE A 39 -13.20 6.69 -3.00
CA ILE A 39 -13.18 5.39 -2.31
C ILE A 39 -13.52 5.57 -0.83
N TYR A 40 -13.01 6.63 -0.21
CA TYR A 40 -13.39 6.99 1.14
C TYR A 40 -14.91 7.12 1.28
N SER A 41 -15.58 7.83 0.37
CA SER A 41 -17.04 7.95 0.35
C SER A 41 -17.74 6.59 0.21
N LYS A 42 -17.18 5.67 -0.59
CA LYS A 42 -17.69 4.29 -0.73
C LYS A 42 -17.45 3.46 0.53
N ILE A 43 -16.31 3.65 1.20
CA ILE A 43 -15.99 3.02 2.49
C ILE A 43 -16.97 3.44 3.58
N ASP A 44 -17.23 4.73 3.70
CA ASP A 44 -18.10 5.30 4.75
C ASP A 44 -19.55 4.83 4.60
N THR A 45 -19.96 4.54 3.37
CA THR A 45 -21.28 3.98 3.05
C THR A 45 -21.32 2.45 3.01
N ASN A 46 -20.23 1.76 3.36
CA ASN A 46 -20.08 0.29 3.27
C ASN A 46 -20.40 -0.26 1.86
N ARG A 47 -20.08 0.49 0.80
CA ARG A 47 -20.45 0.24 -0.61
C ARG A 47 -19.26 -0.07 -1.51
N ILE A 48 -18.13 -0.55 -0.96
CA ILE A 48 -17.08 -1.07 -1.84
C ILE A 48 -17.64 -2.35 -2.48
N PRO A 49 -17.82 -2.37 -3.80
CA PRO A 49 -18.24 -3.60 -4.48
C PRO A 49 -17.04 -4.54 -4.54
N TYR A 50 -16.92 -5.47 -3.59
CA TYR A 50 -15.89 -6.50 -3.62
C TYR A 50 -16.23 -7.61 -4.60
N ASN A 51 -15.24 -8.07 -5.34
CA ASN A 51 -15.33 -9.26 -6.21
C ASN A 51 -14.44 -10.37 -5.63
N PHE A 52 -14.96 -11.05 -4.60
CA PHE A 52 -14.23 -12.12 -3.93
C PHE A 52 -14.09 -13.36 -4.80
N SER A 53 -12.87 -13.91 -4.87
CA SER A 53 -12.56 -15.14 -5.58
C SER A 53 -11.53 -15.97 -4.80
N LYS A 54 -11.43 -17.27 -5.13
CA LYS A 54 -10.38 -18.16 -4.60
C LYS A 54 -9.09 -17.84 -5.33
N ILE A 55 -8.07 -17.46 -4.57
CA ILE A 55 -6.78 -17.04 -5.11
C ILE A 55 -5.68 -17.89 -4.49
N ASN A 56 -4.81 -18.46 -5.33
CA ASN A 56 -3.55 -19.04 -4.88
C ASN A 56 -2.61 -17.91 -4.44
N VAL A 57 -2.11 -18.01 -3.22
CA VAL A 57 -1.32 -16.94 -2.60
C VAL A 57 0.05 -16.81 -3.27
N ALA A 58 0.74 -17.93 -3.53
CA ALA A 58 2.08 -17.94 -4.11
C ALA A 58 2.07 -17.29 -5.50
N GLU A 59 1.22 -17.79 -6.42
CA GLU A 59 1.10 -17.28 -7.78
C GLU A 59 0.75 -15.77 -7.80
N TYR A 60 -0.25 -15.37 -7.01
CA TYR A 60 -0.69 -13.97 -6.98
C TYR A 60 0.38 -13.02 -6.46
N PHE A 61 1.12 -13.41 -5.41
CA PHE A 61 2.16 -12.55 -4.85
C PHE A 61 3.42 -12.52 -5.70
N GLU A 62 3.77 -13.59 -6.42
CA GLU A 62 4.84 -13.58 -7.41
C GLU A 62 4.57 -12.55 -8.51
N ASP A 63 3.36 -12.54 -9.09
CA ASP A 63 2.95 -11.55 -10.09
C ASP A 63 3.03 -10.10 -9.54
N CYS A 64 2.53 -9.88 -8.32
CA CYS A 64 2.59 -8.57 -7.68
C CYS A 64 4.03 -8.10 -7.43
N VAL A 65 4.91 -9.01 -6.99
CA VAL A 65 6.30 -8.70 -6.68
C VAL A 65 7.10 -8.40 -7.94
N GLU A 66 6.83 -9.11 -9.04
CA GLU A 66 7.46 -8.83 -10.33
C GLU A 66 7.13 -7.40 -10.81
N GLU A 67 5.84 -7.03 -10.78
CA GLU A 67 5.39 -5.68 -11.13
C GLU A 67 6.05 -4.60 -10.27
N ILE A 68 6.07 -4.79 -8.94
CA ILE A 68 6.68 -3.88 -7.97
C ILE A 68 8.19 -3.79 -8.19
N GLY A 69 8.85 -4.92 -8.48
CA GLY A 69 10.30 -4.99 -8.69
C GLY A 69 10.76 -4.09 -9.81
N MET A 70 10.05 -4.07 -10.93
CA MET A 70 10.37 -3.18 -12.06
C MET A 70 10.28 -1.69 -11.69
N ASP A 71 9.26 -1.30 -10.91
CA ASP A 71 9.11 0.10 -10.46
C ASP A 71 10.21 0.50 -9.46
N LEU A 72 10.54 -0.38 -8.51
CA LEU A 72 11.56 -0.13 -7.50
C LEU A 72 12.98 -0.08 -8.09
N ASP A 73 13.29 -0.97 -9.04
CA ASP A 73 14.58 -0.99 -9.75
C ASP A 73 14.81 0.34 -10.49
N SER A 74 13.79 0.85 -11.17
CA SER A 74 13.84 2.16 -11.84
C SER A 74 14.16 3.33 -10.90
N LYS A 75 13.89 3.16 -9.59
CA LYS A 75 14.15 4.14 -8.52
C LYS A 75 15.43 3.85 -7.73
N GLY A 76 16.15 2.80 -8.09
CA GLY A 76 17.37 2.36 -7.38
C GLY A 76 17.09 1.83 -5.96
N ILE A 77 15.90 1.25 -5.73
CA ILE A 77 15.48 0.69 -4.45
C ILE A 77 15.59 -0.83 -4.52
N GLY A 78 16.31 -1.45 -3.57
CA GLY A 78 16.46 -2.89 -3.49
C GLY A 78 15.15 -3.56 -3.05
N LEU A 79 14.81 -4.71 -3.66
CA LEU A 79 13.67 -5.55 -3.29
C LEU A 79 14.15 -6.97 -3.01
N SER A 80 13.62 -7.56 -1.93
CA SER A 80 13.72 -9.00 -1.66
C SER A 80 12.32 -9.56 -1.41
N TYR A 81 12.05 -10.73 -1.98
CA TYR A 81 10.82 -11.47 -1.73
C TYR A 81 11.15 -12.90 -1.30
N ILE A 82 10.52 -13.36 -0.23
CA ILE A 82 10.66 -14.74 0.26
C ILE A 82 9.28 -15.24 0.67
N ASN A 83 8.83 -16.30 0.00
CA ASN A 83 7.66 -17.06 0.42
C ASN A 83 8.11 -18.20 1.35
N TYR A 84 7.64 -18.20 2.60
CA TYR A 84 7.83 -19.26 3.60
C TYR A 84 6.56 -20.11 3.78
N ALA A 85 5.49 -19.78 3.08
CA ALA A 85 4.24 -20.54 3.09
C ALA A 85 4.27 -21.63 2.01
N GLU A 86 3.39 -22.62 2.13
CA GLU A 86 3.22 -23.65 1.12
C GLU A 86 2.59 -23.07 -0.16
N ASP A 87 2.98 -23.59 -1.33
CA ASP A 87 2.59 -23.03 -2.63
C ASP A 87 1.11 -23.28 -2.99
N ASP A 88 0.44 -24.21 -2.29
CA ASP A 88 -0.95 -24.57 -2.53
C ASP A 88 -1.96 -23.80 -1.66
N ILE A 89 -1.48 -22.86 -0.83
CA ILE A 89 -2.37 -22.07 0.04
C ILE A 89 -3.30 -21.19 -0.79
N VAL A 90 -4.59 -21.36 -0.53
CA VAL A 90 -5.68 -20.57 -1.14
C VAL A 90 -6.33 -19.68 -0.11
N VAL A 91 -6.68 -18.48 -0.50
CA VAL A 91 -7.49 -17.52 0.28
C VAL A 91 -8.70 -17.06 -0.54
N ILE A 92 -9.73 -16.54 0.13
CA ILE A 92 -10.82 -15.83 -0.54
C ILE A 92 -10.55 -14.34 -0.39
N MET A 93 -10.29 -13.68 -1.50
CA MET A 93 -10.02 -12.24 -1.52
C MET A 93 -10.45 -11.60 -2.84
N ASP A 94 -10.58 -10.28 -2.84
CA ASP A 94 -10.68 -9.47 -4.05
C ASP A 94 -9.25 -9.09 -4.50
N PRO A 95 -8.75 -9.64 -5.62
CA PRO A 95 -7.37 -9.44 -6.05
C PRO A 95 -7.06 -7.97 -6.35
N GLU A 96 -8.01 -7.21 -6.92
CA GLU A 96 -7.81 -5.80 -7.24
C GLU A 96 -7.68 -4.95 -5.96
N GLN A 97 -8.50 -5.23 -4.95
CA GLN A 97 -8.42 -4.49 -3.69
C GLN A 97 -7.16 -4.86 -2.89
N ILE A 98 -6.73 -6.13 -2.94
CA ILE A 98 -5.46 -6.52 -2.29
C ILE A 98 -4.26 -5.95 -3.05
N ARG A 99 -4.26 -5.90 -4.39
CA ARG A 99 -3.23 -5.18 -5.17
C ARG A 99 -3.13 -3.72 -4.73
N ARG A 100 -4.26 -3.08 -4.50
CA ARG A 100 -4.31 -1.71 -3.97
C ARG A 100 -3.72 -1.59 -2.57
N VAL A 101 -4.00 -2.55 -1.67
CA VAL A 101 -3.38 -2.62 -0.33
C VAL A 101 -1.87 -2.64 -0.46
N ILE A 102 -1.34 -3.56 -1.28
CA ILE A 102 0.09 -3.73 -1.51
C ILE A 102 0.70 -2.42 -2.06
N HIS A 103 0.08 -1.84 -3.09
CA HIS A 103 0.55 -0.59 -3.69
C HIS A 103 0.59 0.58 -2.68
N ASN A 104 -0.43 0.72 -1.82
CA ASN A 104 -0.43 1.76 -0.77
C ASN A 104 0.70 1.55 0.25
N ILE A 105 0.95 0.31 0.66
CA ILE A 105 2.05 -0.02 1.59
C ILE A 105 3.39 0.31 0.95
N ILE A 106 3.65 -0.20 -0.25
CA ILE A 106 4.91 0.02 -0.99
C ILE A 106 5.14 1.50 -1.29
N SER A 107 4.11 2.22 -1.74
CA SER A 107 4.19 3.66 -2.00
C SER A 107 4.56 4.44 -0.74
N ASN A 108 4.02 4.05 0.43
CA ASN A 108 4.41 4.64 1.70
C ASN A 108 5.87 4.31 2.04
N SER A 109 6.31 3.06 1.88
CA SER A 109 7.71 2.68 2.10
C SER A 109 8.65 3.52 1.24
N VAL A 110 8.41 3.58 -0.08
CA VAL A 110 9.20 4.39 -1.03
C VAL A 110 9.25 5.86 -0.62
N LYS A 111 8.11 6.43 -0.24
CA LYS A 111 7.98 7.84 0.15
C LYS A 111 8.82 8.19 1.38
N TYR A 112 9.00 7.24 2.29
CA TYR A 112 9.68 7.45 3.56
C TYR A 112 11.08 6.81 3.63
N LEU A 113 11.56 6.26 2.51
CA LEU A 113 12.97 5.91 2.34
C LEU A 113 13.79 7.19 2.24
N ASP A 114 14.67 7.40 3.21
CA ASP A 114 15.55 8.57 3.33
C ASP A 114 17.04 8.21 3.24
N LYS A 115 17.33 6.94 2.93
CA LYS A 115 18.69 6.39 2.84
C LYS A 115 19.11 6.20 1.37
N GLN A 116 20.39 6.37 1.08
CA GLN A 116 20.97 6.14 -0.25
C GLN A 116 20.75 4.70 -0.75
N ASN A 117 20.72 3.73 0.15
CA ASN A 117 20.45 2.32 -0.15
C ASN A 117 19.06 1.96 0.41
N GLY A 118 18.01 2.50 -0.21
CA GLY A 118 16.65 2.15 0.09
C GLY A 118 16.38 0.68 -0.20
N PHE A 119 15.67 0.01 0.70
CA PHE A 119 15.47 -1.43 0.63
C PHE A 119 14.11 -1.83 1.19
N ILE A 120 13.43 -2.74 0.50
CA ILE A 120 12.14 -3.31 0.90
C ILE A 120 12.24 -4.83 0.88
N ASN A 121 11.83 -5.46 2.00
CA ASN A 121 11.66 -6.91 2.12
C ASN A 121 10.18 -7.26 2.16
N ILE A 122 9.76 -8.20 1.33
CA ILE A 122 8.42 -8.79 1.36
C ILE A 122 8.56 -10.24 1.80
N ARG A 123 7.78 -10.66 2.80
CA ARG A 123 7.73 -12.04 3.25
C ARG A 123 6.29 -12.51 3.40
N VAL A 124 6.06 -13.75 3.01
CA VAL A 124 4.79 -14.44 3.20
C VAL A 124 5.02 -15.61 4.16
N ARG A 125 4.15 -15.77 5.17
CA ARG A 125 4.27 -16.82 6.19
C ARG A 125 2.94 -17.50 6.44
N ASP A 126 2.98 -18.79 6.66
CA ASP A 126 1.86 -19.53 7.23
C ASP A 126 1.83 -19.32 8.75
N VAL A 127 0.68 -18.86 9.28
CA VAL A 127 0.48 -18.59 10.70
C VAL A 127 -0.83 -19.23 11.19
N GLY A 128 -0.91 -20.53 11.05
CA GLY A 128 -2.07 -21.34 11.45
C GLY A 128 -3.25 -21.16 10.49
N ASP A 129 -4.38 -20.61 10.93
CA ASP A 129 -5.56 -20.40 10.08
C ASP A 129 -5.40 -19.22 9.09
N PHE A 130 -4.29 -18.49 9.15
CA PHE A 130 -4.05 -17.29 8.37
C PHE A 130 -2.75 -17.38 7.58
N VAL A 131 -2.69 -16.60 6.51
CA VAL A 131 -1.45 -16.23 5.84
C VAL A 131 -1.09 -14.83 6.27
N GLN A 132 0.15 -14.62 6.71
CA GLN A 132 0.70 -13.33 7.09
C GLN A 132 1.60 -12.79 5.99
N PHE A 133 1.41 -11.53 5.70
CA PHE A 133 2.20 -10.75 4.75
C PHE A 133 2.95 -9.67 5.50
N GLU A 134 4.27 -9.59 5.26
CA GLU A 134 5.18 -8.66 5.91
C GLU A 134 5.84 -7.78 4.85
N PHE A 135 5.82 -6.47 5.05
CA PHE A 135 6.47 -5.48 4.20
C PHE A 135 7.40 -4.64 5.08
N GLU A 136 8.67 -4.92 5.03
CA GLU A 136 9.70 -4.25 5.83
C GLU A 136 10.47 -3.26 4.96
N ASP A 137 10.56 -2.01 5.39
CA ASP A 137 11.44 -1.01 4.81
C ASP A 137 12.53 -0.59 5.79
N ASN A 138 13.64 -0.08 5.26
CA ASN A 138 14.72 0.50 6.05
C ASN A 138 14.66 2.03 6.09
N GLY A 139 13.49 2.63 5.91
CA GLY A 139 13.28 4.07 5.91
C GLY A 139 13.47 4.73 7.28
N ARG A 140 12.96 5.96 7.38
CA ARG A 140 13.11 6.78 8.60
C ARG A 140 12.35 6.26 9.83
N GLY A 141 11.45 5.30 9.63
CA GLY A 141 10.60 4.77 10.70
C GLY A 141 9.54 5.75 11.21
N ILE A 142 8.78 5.29 12.19
CA ILE A 142 7.66 6.01 12.80
C ILE A 142 7.92 6.13 14.29
N ALA A 143 7.71 7.33 14.85
CA ALA A 143 7.82 7.55 16.28
C ALA A 143 6.79 6.73 17.06
N ALA A 144 7.16 6.21 18.23
CA ALA A 144 6.29 5.37 19.04
C ALA A 144 4.95 6.06 19.40
N LYS A 145 4.97 7.39 19.56
CA LYS A 145 3.76 8.20 19.84
C LYS A 145 2.78 8.23 18.65
N ASP A 146 3.28 8.13 17.42
CA ASP A 146 2.50 8.20 16.18
C ASP A 146 1.98 6.84 15.73
N LEU A 147 2.69 5.76 16.08
CA LEU A 147 2.42 4.39 15.62
C LEU A 147 0.97 3.91 15.87
N PRO A 148 0.31 4.20 17.02
CA PRO A 148 -1.07 3.80 17.25
C PRO A 148 -2.09 4.45 16.30
N TYR A 149 -1.74 5.59 15.70
CA TYR A 149 -2.65 6.43 14.93
C TYR A 149 -2.45 6.37 13.42
N ILE A 150 -1.45 5.65 12.92
CA ILE A 150 -1.12 5.66 11.48
C ILE A 150 -2.24 5.12 10.58
N PHE A 151 -3.16 4.33 11.12
CA PHE A 151 -4.34 3.81 10.42
C PHE A 151 -5.59 4.66 10.62
N GLU A 152 -5.49 5.75 11.41
CA GLU A 152 -6.58 6.70 11.58
C GLU A 152 -6.72 7.60 10.35
N ARG A 153 -7.94 7.99 10.06
CA ARG A 153 -8.28 8.83 8.91
C ARG A 153 -7.66 10.22 9.05
N PHE A 154 -7.06 10.71 7.96
CA PHE A 154 -6.40 12.03 7.89
C PHE A 154 -5.21 12.19 8.85
N TYR A 155 -4.80 11.12 9.52
CA TYR A 155 -3.65 11.18 10.41
C TYR A 155 -2.36 11.31 9.61
N ARG A 156 -1.51 12.24 10.04
CA ARG A 156 -0.15 12.44 9.52
C ARG A 156 0.76 12.80 10.67
N ALA A 157 1.87 12.08 10.84
CA ALA A 157 2.89 12.40 11.82
C ALA A 157 3.43 13.83 11.58
N GLU A 158 3.76 14.57 12.63
CA GLU A 158 4.19 15.99 12.56
C GLU A 158 5.32 16.21 11.56
N LYS A 159 6.35 15.35 11.55
CA LYS A 159 7.47 15.40 10.61
C LYS A 159 7.06 15.23 9.14
N SER A 160 5.91 14.62 8.86
CA SER A 160 5.39 14.44 7.50
C SER A 160 4.50 15.57 7.02
N ARG A 161 4.00 16.42 7.94
CA ARG A 161 3.17 17.59 7.59
C ARG A 161 3.95 18.65 6.84
N ASN A 162 5.23 18.83 7.18
CA ASN A 162 6.13 19.83 6.61
C ASN A 162 6.93 19.32 5.40
N SER A 163 6.80 18.05 5.01
CA SER A 163 7.52 17.51 3.86
C SER A 163 6.81 17.86 2.55
N ALA A 164 7.58 18.29 1.55
CA ALA A 164 7.11 18.49 0.18
C ALA A 164 6.55 17.21 -0.49
N THR A 165 6.69 16.09 0.18
CA THR A 165 6.25 14.75 -0.22
C THR A 165 4.77 14.48 0.04
N GLY A 166 3.86 15.42 -0.06
CA GLY A 166 2.40 15.29 -0.07
C GLY A 166 1.79 13.97 0.49
N GLY A 167 0.49 13.93 0.60
CA GLY A 167 -0.28 12.73 1.00
C GLY A 167 -1.48 13.12 1.83
N SER A 168 -2.64 12.50 1.53
CA SER A 168 -3.93 12.81 2.13
C SER A 168 -4.08 12.36 3.59
N GLY A 169 -3.30 11.36 4.01
CA GLY A 169 -3.51 10.64 5.29
C GLY A 169 -4.68 9.66 5.24
N ILE A 170 -5.19 9.34 4.04
CA ILE A 170 -6.32 8.41 3.86
C ILE A 170 -5.83 7.01 3.48
N GLY A 171 -4.68 6.88 2.82
CA GLY A 171 -4.22 5.62 2.22
C GLY A 171 -4.18 4.44 3.19
N LEU A 172 -3.58 4.59 4.38
CA LEU A 172 -3.51 3.51 5.37
C LEU A 172 -4.86 3.20 6.02
N SER A 173 -5.77 4.16 6.15
CA SER A 173 -7.12 3.89 6.64
C SER A 173 -7.94 3.10 5.61
N ILE A 174 -7.73 3.32 4.31
CA ILE A 174 -8.28 2.49 3.24
C ILE A 174 -7.72 1.06 3.32
N VAL A 175 -6.40 0.92 3.48
CA VAL A 175 -5.75 -0.38 3.64
C VAL A 175 -6.35 -1.15 4.81
N LYS A 176 -6.50 -0.51 5.98
CA LYS A 176 -7.13 -1.12 7.15
C LYS A 176 -8.54 -1.62 6.84
N LYS A 177 -9.36 -0.78 6.25
CA LYS A 177 -10.75 -1.15 5.92
C LYS A 177 -10.82 -2.33 4.95
N ILE A 178 -10.01 -2.33 3.88
CA ILE A 178 -9.98 -3.44 2.92
C ILE A 178 -9.61 -4.74 3.63
N ILE A 179 -8.55 -4.75 4.44
CA ILE A 179 -8.10 -5.95 5.14
C ILE A 179 -9.15 -6.43 6.15
N GLU A 180 -9.79 -5.52 6.89
CA GLU A 180 -10.87 -5.87 7.83
C GLU A 180 -12.10 -6.45 7.10
N ASP A 181 -12.47 -5.92 5.93
CA ASP A 181 -13.57 -6.43 5.10
C ASP A 181 -13.24 -7.82 4.49
N HIS A 182 -11.95 -8.15 4.37
CA HIS A 182 -11.48 -9.51 4.01
C HIS A 182 -11.39 -10.45 5.23
N GLY A 183 -11.89 -10.03 6.40
CA GLY A 183 -11.83 -10.82 7.64
C GLY A 183 -10.42 -10.93 8.22
N GLY A 184 -9.52 -10.06 7.79
CA GLY A 184 -8.14 -10.00 8.22
C GLY A 184 -7.87 -8.94 9.30
N LYS A 185 -6.60 -8.74 9.58
CA LYS A 185 -6.09 -7.72 10.50
C LYS A 185 -4.82 -7.11 9.94
N ILE A 186 -4.61 -5.81 10.17
CA ILE A 186 -3.37 -5.09 9.83
C ILE A 186 -2.78 -4.43 11.07
N TRP A 187 -1.45 -4.39 11.14
CA TRP A 187 -0.69 -3.66 12.17
C TRP A 187 0.69 -3.30 11.65
N ALA A 188 1.43 -2.53 12.43
CA ALA A 188 2.81 -2.18 12.11
C ALA A 188 3.71 -2.26 13.35
N THR A 189 4.98 -2.52 13.11
CA THR A 189 6.07 -2.29 14.05
C THR A 189 7.06 -1.32 13.42
N SER A 190 7.60 -0.40 14.20
CA SER A 190 8.53 0.58 13.68
C SER A 190 9.45 1.10 14.76
N LYS A 191 10.64 1.53 14.33
CA LYS A 191 11.60 2.24 15.16
C LYS A 191 12.17 3.41 14.36
N GLU A 192 12.15 4.62 14.93
CA GLU A 192 12.73 5.81 14.29
C GLU A 192 14.17 5.55 13.84
N SER A 193 14.49 6.03 12.65
CA SER A 193 15.78 5.89 11.97
C SER A 193 16.21 4.44 11.62
N SER A 194 15.33 3.47 11.85
CA SER A 194 15.60 2.06 11.54
C SER A 194 14.74 1.56 10.39
N GLY A 195 13.43 1.90 10.37
CA GLY A 195 12.48 1.50 9.36
C GLY A 195 11.14 1.09 9.95
N THR A 196 10.26 0.58 9.09
CA THR A 196 8.91 0.13 9.45
C THR A 196 8.66 -1.23 8.86
N THR A 197 7.94 -2.08 9.59
CA THR A 197 7.37 -3.31 9.06
C THR A 197 5.85 -3.24 9.18
N MET A 198 5.17 -3.29 8.05
CA MET A 198 3.72 -3.44 7.96
C MET A 198 3.38 -4.91 7.86
N TYR A 199 2.36 -5.33 8.60
CA TYR A 199 1.87 -6.71 8.61
C TYR A 199 0.39 -6.71 8.34
N PHE A 200 -0.07 -7.66 7.51
CA PHE A 200 -1.48 -8.02 7.51
C PHE A 200 -1.68 -9.54 7.39
N VAL A 201 -2.84 -10.02 7.79
CA VAL A 201 -3.23 -11.42 7.68
C VAL A 201 -4.53 -11.54 6.92
N ILE A 202 -4.65 -12.62 6.13
CA ILE A 202 -5.90 -13.06 5.47
C ILE A 202 -6.13 -14.51 5.87
N ARG A 203 -7.40 -14.87 6.12
CA ARG A 203 -7.74 -16.24 6.50
C ARG A 203 -7.61 -17.19 5.33
N LYS A 204 -6.98 -18.35 5.57
CA LYS A 204 -6.88 -19.42 4.59
C LYS A 204 -8.27 -19.98 4.26
N TYR A 205 -8.49 -20.29 2.98
CA TYR A 205 -9.66 -21.05 2.57
C TYR A 205 -9.52 -22.49 3.04
N GLN A 206 -10.53 -22.99 3.74
CA GLN A 206 -10.62 -24.40 4.12
C GLN A 206 -11.86 -24.99 3.45
N GLU A 207 -11.66 -26.07 2.68
CA GLU A 207 -12.80 -26.83 2.20
C GLU A 207 -13.50 -27.47 3.39
N VAL A 208 -14.80 -27.15 3.57
CA VAL A 208 -15.62 -27.88 4.53
C VAL A 208 -15.85 -29.28 3.93
N PRO A 209 -15.43 -30.37 4.58
CA PRO A 209 -15.75 -31.71 4.10
C PRO A 209 -17.25 -31.81 3.92
N ASN A 210 -17.70 -32.17 2.71
CA ASN A 210 -19.11 -32.43 2.46
C ASN A 210 -19.52 -33.66 3.29
N GLU A 211 -20.39 -33.48 4.28
CA GLU A 211 -20.99 -34.58 5.09
C GLU A 211 -21.94 -35.49 4.27
N GLN A 212 -21.86 -35.48 2.95
CA GLN A 212 -22.70 -36.30 2.07
C GLN A 212 -21.93 -37.47 1.47
N ASN A 213 -21.39 -38.36 2.29
CA ASN A 213 -21.10 -39.74 1.93
C ASN A 213 -21.04 -40.62 3.20
N ILE A 214 -22.14 -40.64 3.96
CA ILE A 214 -22.45 -41.77 4.82
C ILE A 214 -23.54 -42.54 4.06
N ASP A 215 -23.12 -43.28 3.04
CA ASP A 215 -23.94 -44.31 2.45
C ASP A 215 -24.09 -45.48 3.48
N HIS A 216 -25.34 -45.77 3.76
CA HIS A 216 -25.80 -46.94 4.51
C HIS A 216 -25.64 -48.24 3.74
#